data_8fbb30bb70e28bde8ac1f21164986017
#
_entry.id   8fbb30bb70e28bde8ac1f21164986017
#
_cell.length_a   1.000
_cell.length_b   1.000
_cell.length_c   1.000
_cell.angle_alpha   90.00
_cell.angle_beta   90.00
_cell.angle_gamma   90.00
#
_symmetry.space_group_name_H-M   'P 1'
#
loop_
_entity.id
_entity.type
_entity.pdbx_description
1 polymer ?
#
loop_
_entity_poly.entity_id
_entity_poly.type
_entity_poly.pdbx_seq_one_letter_code
_entity_poly.pdbx_strand_id
1 'polypeptide(L)'
;MEIKNFYEPFPYIIIDTYYNDAELTLIWEELNFLCYPSKLRRATAKSGGAQTPDGQLLKLNYHSYLDGLYAFRDMSNILMVNRKLFGNGYEIFRQHDSWFFKNLHINKDNTQVGYYEENDEYKTHIDSSTITALTWLYKTPKRFTGGDLILPDYDTEIKVYNNRTFIFPSFIKHGVIPVSMKEQYRNTKSGRFCISQFGQLDMSIPMSPTHD
;
A
#
# COMPACT_ATOMS: atom_id res chain seq x y z
N MET A 1 -5.94 -4.23 -16.85
CA MET A 1 -5.27 -4.86 -15.70
C MET A 1 -4.40 -6.00 -16.23
N GLU A 2 -3.11 -5.94 -15.99
CA GLU A 2 -2.11 -6.95 -16.40
C GLU A 2 -1.49 -7.55 -15.13
N ILE A 3 -1.63 -8.85 -14.91
CA ILE A 3 -1.15 -9.57 -13.73
C ILE A 3 0.10 -10.36 -14.12
N LYS A 4 1.17 -10.20 -13.33
CA LYS A 4 2.44 -10.90 -13.50
C LYS A 4 2.81 -11.61 -12.20
N ASN A 5 2.94 -12.91 -12.25
CA ASN A 5 3.34 -13.76 -11.13
C ASN A 5 4.85 -14.01 -11.17
N PHE A 6 5.50 -13.85 -10.03
CA PHE A 6 6.93 -14.07 -9.85
C PHE A 6 7.14 -15.08 -8.71
N TYR A 7 8.14 -15.93 -8.87
CA TYR A 7 8.43 -17.01 -7.93
C TYR A 7 9.78 -16.84 -7.23
N GLU A 8 10.68 -16.10 -7.85
CA GLU A 8 12.01 -15.81 -7.34
C GLU A 8 12.17 -14.29 -7.14
N PRO A 9 12.93 -13.86 -6.12
CA PRO A 9 13.58 -14.65 -5.05
C PRO A 9 12.58 -15.13 -3.95
N PHE A 10 11.34 -14.73 -4.02
CA PHE A 10 10.20 -15.18 -3.21
C PHE A 10 8.92 -14.98 -4.03
N PRO A 11 7.79 -15.60 -3.66
CA PRO A 11 6.56 -15.41 -4.41
C PRO A 11 6.00 -13.99 -4.23
N TYR A 12 5.74 -13.29 -5.35
CA TYR A 12 5.08 -11.99 -5.36
C TYR A 12 4.29 -11.77 -6.66
N ILE A 13 3.39 -10.78 -6.64
CA ILE A 13 2.55 -10.42 -7.78
C ILE A 13 2.75 -8.94 -8.09
N ILE A 14 2.89 -8.62 -9.38
CA ILE A 14 2.80 -7.24 -9.88
C ILE A 14 1.54 -7.13 -10.74
N ILE A 15 0.76 -6.08 -10.50
CA ILE A 15 -0.41 -5.76 -11.30
C ILE A 15 -0.24 -4.37 -11.87
N ASP A 16 -0.15 -4.27 -13.17
CA ASP A 16 -0.14 -2.99 -13.88
C ASP A 16 -1.57 -2.60 -14.28
N THR A 17 -1.86 -1.30 -14.26
CA THR A 17 -3.22 -0.75 -14.49
C THR A 17 -4.27 -1.41 -13.58
N TYR A 18 -3.97 -1.43 -12.28
CA TYR A 18 -4.79 -2.12 -11.27
C TYR A 18 -6.21 -1.54 -11.16
N TYR A 19 -6.33 -0.23 -11.13
CA TYR A 19 -7.61 0.46 -11.15
C TYR A 19 -8.00 0.83 -12.58
N ASN A 20 -9.27 0.65 -12.93
CA ASN A 20 -9.82 1.20 -14.16
C ASN A 20 -10.12 2.71 -14.02
N ASP A 21 -10.53 3.38 -15.10
CA ASP A 21 -10.71 4.83 -15.11
C ASP A 21 -11.81 5.32 -14.16
N ALA A 22 -12.90 4.55 -14.02
CA ALA A 22 -13.97 4.88 -13.08
C ALA A 22 -13.50 4.75 -11.63
N GLU A 23 -12.78 3.69 -11.30
CA GLU A 23 -12.16 3.48 -9.98
C GLU A 23 -11.13 4.56 -9.68
N LEU A 24 -10.27 4.93 -10.64
CA LEU A 24 -9.29 6.01 -10.49
C LEU A 24 -9.96 7.35 -10.20
N THR A 25 -11.10 7.64 -10.83
CA THR A 25 -11.85 8.87 -10.57
C THR A 25 -12.27 8.94 -9.09
N LEU A 26 -12.90 7.89 -8.58
CA LEU A 26 -13.33 7.80 -7.18
C LEU A 26 -12.14 7.89 -6.20
N ILE A 27 -11.05 7.20 -6.52
CA ILE A 27 -9.83 7.20 -5.69
C ILE A 27 -9.21 8.59 -5.66
N TRP A 28 -9.08 9.28 -6.79
CA TRP A 28 -8.51 10.62 -6.83
C TRP A 28 -9.38 11.67 -6.13
N GLU A 29 -10.70 11.54 -6.18
CA GLU A 29 -11.61 12.37 -5.38
C GLU A 29 -11.27 12.26 -3.89
N GLU A 30 -11.15 11.04 -3.37
CA GLU A 30 -10.83 10.83 -1.96
C GLU A 30 -9.38 11.21 -1.62
N LEU A 31 -8.39 10.91 -2.47
CA LEU A 31 -7.01 11.32 -2.25
C LEU A 31 -6.90 12.85 -2.18
N ASN A 32 -7.62 13.60 -3.02
CA ASN A 32 -7.68 15.05 -2.94
C ASN A 32 -8.33 15.52 -1.63
N PHE A 33 -9.42 14.89 -1.19
CA PHE A 33 -10.04 15.17 0.12
C PHE A 33 -9.08 14.90 1.28
N LEU A 34 -8.36 13.78 1.25
CA LEU A 34 -7.39 13.43 2.29
C LEU A 34 -6.21 14.41 2.37
N CYS A 35 -5.91 15.12 1.30
CA CYS A 35 -4.89 16.18 1.29
C CYS A 35 -5.28 17.44 2.04
N TYR A 36 -6.53 17.61 2.46
CA TYR A 36 -6.92 18.73 3.36
C TYR A 36 -6.22 18.61 4.72
N PRO A 37 -5.94 19.73 5.39
CA PRO A 37 -5.30 19.72 6.70
C PRO A 37 -5.98 18.75 7.68
N SER A 38 -5.18 18.08 8.49
CA SER A 38 -5.60 17.11 9.52
C SER A 38 -6.07 15.71 9.07
N LYS A 39 -6.27 15.45 7.77
CA LYS A 39 -6.66 14.11 7.29
C LYS A 39 -5.45 13.19 7.14
N LEU A 40 -4.47 13.59 6.32
CA LEU A 40 -3.14 12.95 6.32
C LEU A 40 -2.26 13.64 7.36
N ARG A 41 -1.73 12.87 8.30
CA ARG A 41 -0.89 13.38 9.39
C ARG A 41 0.56 13.02 9.14
N ARG A 42 1.46 13.94 9.44
CA ARG A 42 2.90 13.65 9.42
C ARG A 42 3.22 12.51 10.39
N ALA A 43 3.99 11.53 9.95
CA ALA A 43 4.44 10.45 10.80
C ALA A 43 5.30 11.01 11.94
N THR A 44 4.92 10.73 13.17
CA THR A 44 5.63 11.09 14.39
C THR A 44 5.49 9.93 15.37
N ALA A 45 6.31 9.91 16.41
CA ALA A 45 6.20 8.95 17.51
C ALA A 45 4.77 8.95 18.12
N LYS A 46 4.16 10.14 18.22
CA LYS A 46 2.81 10.32 18.81
C LYS A 46 1.68 9.94 17.86
N SER A 47 1.90 9.97 16.53
CA SER A 47 0.87 9.60 15.53
C SER A 47 0.85 8.12 15.18
N GLY A 48 1.58 7.27 15.92
CA GLY A 48 1.69 5.84 15.61
C GLY A 48 2.59 5.54 14.41
N GLY A 49 3.51 6.45 14.09
CA GLY A 49 4.55 6.18 13.09
C GLY A 49 5.42 4.99 13.52
N ALA A 50 5.75 4.10 12.58
CA ALA A 50 6.62 2.97 12.84
C ALA A 50 7.96 3.44 13.41
N GLN A 51 8.42 2.77 14.46
CA GLN A 51 9.65 3.11 15.19
C GLN A 51 10.51 1.86 15.39
N THR A 52 11.82 2.09 15.50
CA THR A 52 12.76 1.10 16.03
C THR A 52 12.53 0.86 17.53
N PRO A 53 13.04 -0.23 18.10
CA PRO A 53 12.93 -0.46 19.56
C PRO A 53 13.50 0.66 20.43
N ASP A 54 14.49 1.41 19.92
CA ASP A 54 15.10 2.57 20.56
C ASP A 54 14.36 3.90 20.27
N GLY A 55 13.19 3.85 19.61
CA GLY A 55 12.29 4.99 19.41
C GLY A 55 12.60 5.88 18.20
N GLN A 56 13.54 5.49 17.31
CA GLN A 56 13.76 6.23 16.06
C GLN A 56 12.61 6.00 15.09
N LEU A 57 12.11 7.08 14.47
CA LEU A 57 11.11 6.97 13.41
C LEU A 57 11.71 6.27 12.19
N LEU A 58 11.04 5.20 11.76
CA LEU A 58 11.35 4.52 10.52
C LEU A 58 10.68 5.18 9.31
N LYS A 59 9.56 5.89 9.52
CA LYS A 59 8.69 6.41 8.49
C LYS A 59 8.65 7.93 8.52
N LEU A 60 9.09 8.54 7.43
CA LEU A 60 9.00 9.99 7.20
C LEU A 60 8.05 10.21 6.02
N ASN A 61 6.77 10.41 6.30
CA ASN A 61 5.74 10.70 5.30
C ASN A 61 4.49 11.25 5.98
N TYR A 62 3.47 11.58 5.19
CA TYR A 62 2.12 11.80 5.69
C TYR A 62 1.30 10.52 5.52
N HIS A 63 0.46 10.16 6.48
CA HIS A 63 -0.38 8.97 6.38
C HIS A 63 -1.68 9.07 7.15
N SER A 64 -2.63 8.21 6.80
CA SER A 64 -3.84 7.94 7.56
C SER A 64 -4.29 6.50 7.35
N TYR A 65 -4.74 5.85 8.42
CA TYR A 65 -5.47 4.58 8.34
C TYR A 65 -6.94 4.87 8.10
N LEU A 66 -7.47 4.42 6.97
CA LEU A 66 -8.83 4.73 6.55
C LEU A 66 -9.87 4.03 7.43
N ASP A 67 -9.59 2.80 7.86
CA ASP A 67 -10.46 2.04 8.78
C ASP A 67 -10.59 2.70 10.17
N GLY A 68 -9.67 3.60 10.53
CA GLY A 68 -9.76 4.42 11.74
C GLY A 68 -10.29 5.84 11.50
N LEU A 69 -10.31 6.28 10.24
CA LEU A 69 -10.78 7.60 9.85
C LEU A 69 -12.31 7.62 9.62
N TYR A 70 -12.85 6.55 9.06
CA TYR A 70 -14.26 6.42 8.72
C TYR A 70 -14.97 5.46 9.68
N ALA A 71 -16.18 5.81 10.10
CA ALA A 71 -17.01 4.96 10.96
C ALA A 71 -17.49 3.69 10.22
N PHE A 72 -17.73 3.80 8.92
CA PHE A 72 -18.14 2.70 8.06
C PHE A 72 -17.32 2.69 6.78
N ARG A 73 -16.99 1.50 6.28
CA ARG A 73 -16.13 1.35 5.08
C ARG A 73 -16.75 1.92 3.79
N ASP A 74 -18.07 1.96 3.69
CA ASP A 74 -18.81 2.52 2.56
C ASP A 74 -18.78 4.07 2.49
N MET A 75 -18.26 4.72 3.54
CA MET A 75 -17.98 6.16 3.52
C MET A 75 -16.68 6.52 2.77
N SER A 76 -15.89 5.54 2.35
CA SER A 76 -14.62 5.71 1.66
C SER A 76 -14.64 5.05 0.29
N ASN A 77 -14.42 5.83 -0.76
CA ASN A 77 -14.26 5.31 -2.12
C ASN A 77 -13.09 4.32 -2.20
N ILE A 78 -11.97 4.64 -1.54
CA ILE A 78 -10.78 3.77 -1.52
C ILE A 78 -11.10 2.44 -0.85
N LEU A 79 -11.74 2.44 0.31
CA LEU A 79 -12.11 1.19 1.00
C LEU A 79 -13.10 0.36 0.18
N MET A 80 -14.05 1.01 -0.49
CA MET A 80 -15.03 0.35 -1.35
C MET A 80 -14.38 -0.30 -2.57
N VAL A 81 -13.56 0.45 -3.31
CA VAL A 81 -12.85 -0.05 -4.51
C VAL A 81 -11.88 -1.17 -4.15
N ASN A 82 -11.18 -1.04 -3.02
CA ASN A 82 -10.16 -1.99 -2.59
C ASN A 82 -10.72 -3.33 -2.08
N ARG A 83 -12.03 -3.45 -1.87
CA ARG A 83 -12.68 -4.75 -1.61
C ARG A 83 -12.39 -5.80 -2.68
N LYS A 84 -12.12 -5.37 -3.91
CA LYS A 84 -11.82 -6.30 -5.01
C LYS A 84 -10.60 -7.18 -4.79
N LEU A 85 -9.63 -6.75 -3.94
CA LEU A 85 -8.43 -7.55 -3.68
C LEU A 85 -8.72 -8.74 -2.75
N PHE A 86 -9.48 -8.52 -1.69
CA PHE A 86 -9.76 -9.53 -0.66
C PHE A 86 -11.23 -9.98 -0.61
N GLY A 87 -12.12 -9.38 -1.41
CA GLY A 87 -13.56 -9.59 -1.32
C GLY A 87 -14.13 -10.66 -2.26
N ASN A 88 -13.62 -10.78 -3.47
CA ASN A 88 -14.20 -11.63 -4.51
C ASN A 88 -13.44 -12.95 -4.70
N GLY A 89 -13.25 -13.69 -3.61
CA GLY A 89 -12.77 -15.07 -3.72
C GLY A 89 -11.29 -15.23 -4.02
N TYR A 90 -10.47 -14.22 -3.77
CA TYR A 90 -9.00 -14.35 -3.91
C TYR A 90 -8.52 -14.75 -5.30
N GLU A 91 -9.28 -14.51 -6.36
CA GLU A 91 -8.96 -14.96 -7.72
C GLU A 91 -7.54 -14.60 -8.17
N ILE A 92 -7.08 -13.39 -7.80
CA ILE A 92 -5.71 -12.93 -8.11
C ILE A 92 -4.69 -13.86 -7.46
N PHE A 93 -4.90 -14.26 -6.21
CA PHE A 93 -3.98 -15.12 -5.46
C PHE A 93 -4.04 -16.57 -5.93
N ARG A 94 -5.23 -17.07 -6.28
CA ARG A 94 -5.42 -18.43 -6.79
C ARG A 94 -4.71 -18.68 -8.12
N GLN A 95 -4.44 -17.62 -8.90
CA GLN A 95 -3.67 -17.72 -10.15
C GLN A 95 -2.17 -17.86 -9.92
N HIS A 96 -1.68 -17.71 -8.69
CA HIS A 96 -0.28 -17.86 -8.36
C HIS A 96 0.00 -19.27 -7.81
N ASP A 97 0.91 -20.01 -8.48
CA ASP A 97 1.15 -21.43 -8.16
C ASP A 97 1.98 -21.70 -6.90
N SER A 98 2.52 -20.67 -6.25
CA SER A 98 3.30 -20.85 -5.03
C SER A 98 2.44 -21.36 -3.88
N TRP A 99 3.07 -22.15 -2.99
CA TRP A 99 2.43 -22.64 -1.77
C TRP A 99 1.87 -21.49 -0.89
N PHE A 100 2.60 -20.36 -0.80
CA PHE A 100 2.19 -19.21 0.00
C PHE A 100 0.82 -18.67 -0.45
N PHE A 101 0.66 -18.35 -1.74
CA PHE A 101 -0.59 -17.78 -2.24
C PHE A 101 -1.74 -18.80 -2.28
N LYS A 102 -1.45 -20.07 -2.58
CA LYS A 102 -2.46 -21.15 -2.58
C LYS A 102 -3.06 -21.40 -1.20
N ASN A 103 -2.28 -21.20 -0.13
CA ASN A 103 -2.71 -21.40 1.25
C ASN A 103 -2.97 -20.09 2.01
N LEU A 104 -3.14 -18.98 1.27
CA LEU A 104 -3.42 -17.69 1.88
C LEU A 104 -4.87 -17.65 2.39
N HIS A 105 -5.03 -17.37 3.68
CA HIS A 105 -6.32 -17.16 4.32
C HIS A 105 -6.35 -15.78 4.96
N ILE A 106 -7.28 -14.93 4.51
CA ILE A 106 -7.47 -13.55 4.97
C ILE A 106 -8.95 -13.35 5.30
N ASN A 107 -9.24 -12.92 6.50
CA ASN A 107 -10.60 -12.56 6.91
C ASN A 107 -10.70 -11.13 7.46
N LYS A 108 -9.57 -10.41 7.47
CA LYS A 108 -9.49 -9.02 7.89
C LYS A 108 -8.46 -8.28 7.07
N ASP A 109 -8.80 -7.07 6.65
CA ASP A 109 -7.84 -6.16 6.01
C ASP A 109 -7.89 -4.78 6.66
N ASN A 110 -6.81 -4.04 6.52
CA ASN A 110 -6.70 -2.65 6.94
C ASN A 110 -6.03 -1.85 5.81
N THR A 111 -6.52 -0.65 5.56
CA THR A 111 -6.04 0.20 4.48
C THR A 111 -5.42 1.49 5.01
N GLN A 112 -4.21 1.78 4.57
CA GLN A 112 -3.51 3.03 4.85
C GLN A 112 -3.25 3.79 3.56
N VAL A 113 -3.50 5.10 3.56
CA VAL A 113 -3.01 6.02 2.52
C VAL A 113 -1.75 6.70 3.05
N GLY A 114 -0.67 6.59 2.29
CA GLY A 114 0.59 7.30 2.51
C GLY A 114 0.83 8.32 1.41
N TYR A 115 1.44 9.46 1.76
CA TYR A 115 1.86 10.48 0.83
C TYR A 115 3.30 10.93 1.15
N TYR A 116 4.14 10.94 0.14
CA TYR A 116 5.57 11.22 0.23
C TYR A 116 5.93 12.44 -0.61
N GLU A 117 6.65 13.39 -0.03
CA GLU A 117 7.23 14.57 -0.67
C GLU A 117 8.76 14.56 -0.58
N GLU A 118 9.37 15.70 -0.81
CA GLU A 118 10.83 15.88 -0.75
C GLU A 118 11.44 15.32 0.54
N ASN A 119 12.45 14.47 0.40
CA ASN A 119 13.16 13.78 1.47
C ASN A 119 12.33 12.78 2.30
N ASP A 120 11.10 12.51 1.92
CA ASP A 120 10.30 11.50 2.58
C ASP A 120 10.76 10.10 2.18
N GLU A 121 10.90 9.23 3.18
CA GLU A 121 11.40 7.86 3.06
C GLU A 121 10.66 6.92 4.02
N TYR A 122 10.86 5.63 3.86
CA TYR A 122 10.52 4.64 4.87
C TYR A 122 11.66 3.65 4.99
N LYS A 123 12.34 3.66 6.13
CA LYS A 123 13.46 2.77 6.39
C LYS A 123 13.04 1.31 6.35
N THR A 124 13.98 0.43 6.14
CA THR A 124 13.75 -1.01 6.08
C THR A 124 13.01 -1.54 7.31
N HIS A 125 11.94 -2.27 7.06
CA HIS A 125 11.06 -2.86 8.05
C HIS A 125 10.36 -4.10 7.49
N ILE A 126 9.59 -4.77 8.32
CA ILE A 126 8.58 -5.78 7.95
C ILE A 126 7.21 -5.27 8.38
N ASP A 127 6.16 -5.73 7.75
CA ASP A 127 4.79 -5.45 8.17
C ASP A 127 4.28 -6.56 9.10
N SER A 128 3.32 -6.22 9.97
CA SER A 128 2.74 -7.16 10.94
C SER A 128 1.57 -7.98 10.41
N SER A 129 1.21 -7.82 9.15
CA SER A 129 0.15 -8.58 8.47
C SER A 129 0.67 -9.88 7.86
N THR A 130 -0.22 -10.67 7.25
CA THR A 130 0.16 -11.87 6.49
C THR A 130 0.63 -11.51 5.08
N ILE A 131 -0.08 -10.57 4.45
CA ILE A 131 0.19 -10.12 3.09
C ILE A 131 0.05 -8.60 3.01
N THR A 132 0.94 -7.98 2.26
CA THR A 132 0.95 -6.55 1.96
C THR A 132 0.73 -6.34 0.47
N ALA A 133 -0.17 -5.41 0.13
CA ALA A 133 -0.37 -4.92 -1.22
C ALA A 133 -0.16 -3.40 -1.25
N LEU A 134 0.77 -2.93 -2.07
CA LEU A 134 1.14 -1.51 -2.22
C LEU A 134 0.73 -1.03 -3.60
N THR A 135 -0.25 -0.14 -3.68
CA THR A 135 -0.64 0.50 -4.94
C THR A 135 -0.11 1.93 -5.00
N TRP A 136 0.69 2.22 -6.02
CA TRP A 136 1.29 3.54 -6.21
C TRP A 136 0.49 4.39 -7.16
N LEU A 137 0.27 5.65 -6.76
CA LEU A 137 -0.41 6.66 -7.57
C LEU A 137 0.36 7.97 -7.54
N TYR A 138 0.35 8.67 -8.64
CA TYR A 138 0.86 10.03 -8.75
C TYR A 138 0.20 10.79 -9.91
N LYS A 139 0.19 12.11 -9.82
CA LYS A 139 -0.34 12.98 -10.89
C LYS A 139 0.57 12.96 -12.11
N THR A 140 0.00 12.86 -13.29
CA THR A 140 0.74 12.94 -14.55
C THR A 140 0.88 14.40 -15.00
N PRO A 141 2.10 14.84 -15.44
CA PRO A 141 3.33 14.08 -15.48
C PRO A 141 3.96 13.87 -14.09
N LYS A 142 4.74 12.79 -13.91
CA LYS A 142 5.47 12.50 -12.65
C LYS A 142 6.39 13.67 -12.28
N ARG A 143 6.29 14.18 -11.06
CA ARG A 143 6.99 15.37 -10.57
C ARG A 143 8.05 15.09 -9.52
N PHE A 144 8.43 13.84 -9.35
CA PHE A 144 9.44 13.36 -8.40
C PHE A 144 10.32 12.27 -9.00
N THR A 145 11.46 12.05 -8.41
CA THR A 145 12.35 10.90 -8.59
C THR A 145 12.52 10.16 -7.26
N GLY A 146 13.12 8.98 -7.27
CA GLY A 146 13.18 8.15 -6.07
C GLY A 146 11.81 7.62 -5.66
N GLY A 147 11.64 7.31 -4.38
CA GLY A 147 10.43 6.73 -3.83
C GLY A 147 10.18 5.28 -4.24
N ASP A 148 11.15 4.64 -4.89
CA ASP A 148 11.07 3.23 -5.26
C ASP A 148 11.16 2.33 -4.02
N LEU A 149 10.59 1.13 -4.10
CA LEU A 149 10.63 0.15 -3.02
C LEU A 149 11.91 -0.68 -3.12
N ILE A 150 12.67 -0.77 -2.03
CA ILE A 150 13.84 -1.64 -1.95
C ILE A 150 13.54 -2.90 -1.15
N LEU A 151 14.13 -4.01 -1.57
CA LEU A 151 14.09 -5.33 -0.93
C LEU A 151 15.53 -5.71 -0.56
N PRO A 152 16.05 -5.23 0.58
CA PRO A 152 17.48 -5.25 0.87
C PRO A 152 18.05 -6.67 1.00
N ASP A 153 17.29 -7.64 1.49
CA ASP A 153 17.74 -9.02 1.62
C ASP A 153 17.94 -9.71 0.25
N TYR A 154 17.47 -9.09 -0.84
CA TYR A 154 17.50 -9.64 -2.20
C TYR A 154 18.21 -8.71 -3.20
N ASP A 155 18.80 -7.60 -2.76
CA ASP A 155 19.42 -6.59 -3.61
C ASP A 155 18.52 -6.17 -4.80
N THR A 156 17.24 -6.02 -4.53
CA THR A 156 16.21 -5.79 -5.55
C THR A 156 15.48 -4.48 -5.30
N GLU A 157 15.18 -3.77 -6.37
CA GLU A 157 14.39 -2.54 -6.37
C GLU A 157 13.13 -2.71 -7.23
N ILE A 158 11.97 -2.43 -6.65
CA ILE A 158 10.69 -2.41 -7.34
C ILE A 158 10.35 -0.97 -7.71
N LYS A 159 10.35 -0.68 -9.01
CA LYS A 159 10.10 0.67 -9.53
C LYS A 159 8.65 1.11 -9.34
N VAL A 160 8.48 2.36 -8.88
CA VAL A 160 7.18 3.00 -8.75
C VAL A 160 6.65 3.42 -10.12
N TYR A 161 5.60 2.75 -10.57
CA TYR A 161 4.79 3.15 -11.71
C TYR A 161 3.38 3.56 -11.28
N ASN A 162 2.79 4.49 -12.03
CA ASN A 162 1.43 4.94 -11.73
C ASN A 162 0.41 3.80 -11.91
N ASN A 163 -0.48 3.62 -10.94
CA ASN A 163 -1.50 2.57 -10.97
C ASN A 163 -0.93 1.14 -11.06
N ARG A 164 0.25 0.93 -10.45
CA ARG A 164 0.85 -0.39 -10.23
C ARG A 164 0.59 -0.84 -8.80
N THR A 165 0.24 -2.10 -8.65
CA THR A 165 0.16 -2.77 -7.35
C THR A 165 1.23 -3.84 -7.25
N PHE A 166 1.97 -3.85 -6.14
CA PHE A 166 2.93 -4.89 -5.75
C PHE A 166 2.40 -5.63 -4.53
N ILE A 167 2.29 -6.95 -4.64
CA ILE A 167 1.70 -7.81 -3.59
C ILE A 167 2.73 -8.84 -3.17
N PHE A 168 2.99 -8.94 -1.86
CA PHE A 168 4.05 -9.79 -1.34
C PHE A 168 3.80 -10.22 0.11
N PRO A 169 4.46 -11.30 0.59
CA PRO A 169 4.39 -11.71 1.99
C PRO A 169 4.92 -10.61 2.91
N SER A 170 4.14 -10.23 3.91
CA SER A 170 4.44 -9.07 4.77
C SER A 170 5.73 -9.18 5.58
N PHE A 171 6.24 -10.40 5.81
CA PHE A 171 7.50 -10.65 6.50
C PHE A 171 8.76 -10.37 5.67
N ILE A 172 8.61 -10.08 4.36
CA ILE A 172 9.72 -9.67 3.50
C ILE A 172 10.15 -8.25 3.89
N LYS A 173 11.45 -8.11 4.23
CA LYS A 173 12.01 -6.79 4.54
C LYS A 173 11.97 -5.88 3.33
N HIS A 174 11.43 -4.69 3.52
CA HIS A 174 11.29 -3.70 2.47
C HIS A 174 11.42 -2.28 3.03
N GLY A 175 11.74 -1.35 2.14
CA GLY A 175 11.86 0.06 2.48
C GLY A 175 11.54 0.94 1.28
N VAL A 176 11.45 2.24 1.51
CA VAL A 176 11.22 3.23 0.45
C VAL A 176 12.39 4.19 0.45
N ILE A 177 13.10 4.29 -0.67
CA ILE A 177 14.19 5.26 -0.82
C ILE A 177 13.65 6.68 -0.83
N PRO A 178 14.45 7.69 -0.42
CA PRO A 178 14.01 9.07 -0.37
C PRO A 178 13.40 9.56 -1.68
N VAL A 179 12.28 10.27 -1.57
CA VAL A 179 11.67 10.99 -2.70
C VAL A 179 12.44 12.29 -2.90
N SER A 180 12.72 12.64 -4.16
CA SER A 180 13.30 13.94 -4.51
C SER A 180 12.40 14.72 -5.46
N MET A 181 12.12 15.99 -5.13
CA MET A 181 11.23 16.86 -5.87
C MET A 181 11.88 18.22 -6.13
N LYS A 182 11.67 18.76 -7.33
CA LYS A 182 12.04 20.17 -7.61
C LYS A 182 11.22 21.09 -6.71
N GLU A 183 11.84 22.17 -6.25
CA GLU A 183 11.24 23.14 -5.32
C GLU A 183 9.84 23.60 -5.72
N GLN A 184 9.64 23.91 -6.99
CA GLN A 184 8.34 24.35 -7.54
C GLN A 184 7.19 23.36 -7.41
N TYR A 185 7.48 22.07 -7.12
CA TYR A 185 6.48 21.02 -6.94
C TYR A 185 6.26 20.62 -5.48
N ARG A 186 7.09 21.12 -4.56
CA ARG A 186 6.93 20.86 -3.13
C ARG A 186 5.65 21.50 -2.60
N ASN A 187 4.98 20.81 -1.70
CA ASN A 187 3.71 21.25 -1.11
C ASN A 187 2.54 21.41 -2.11
N THR A 188 2.67 20.90 -3.34
CA THR A 188 1.61 20.98 -4.37
C THR A 188 0.78 19.69 -4.48
N LYS A 189 1.04 18.71 -3.61
CA LYS A 189 0.43 17.36 -3.66
C LYS A 189 0.71 16.64 -4.99
N SER A 190 1.92 16.87 -5.53
CA SER A 190 2.43 16.25 -6.77
C SER A 190 3.46 15.14 -6.48
N GLY A 191 3.61 14.74 -5.23
CA GLY A 191 4.48 13.65 -4.80
C GLY A 191 3.87 12.28 -5.03
N ARG A 192 4.39 11.29 -4.29
CA ARG A 192 4.04 9.87 -4.40
C ARG A 192 2.96 9.49 -3.41
N PHE A 193 1.80 9.07 -3.89
CA PHE A 193 0.82 8.38 -3.05
C PHE A 193 1.10 6.87 -3.01
N CYS A 194 0.74 6.25 -1.90
CA CYS A 194 0.74 4.80 -1.73
C CYS A 194 -0.53 4.40 -0.97
N ILE A 195 -1.34 3.56 -1.59
CA ILE A 195 -2.44 2.89 -0.90
C ILE A 195 -1.90 1.52 -0.49
N SER A 196 -1.76 1.31 0.81
CA SER A 196 -1.28 0.05 1.39
C SER A 196 -2.46 -0.72 1.97
N GLN A 197 -2.66 -1.94 1.51
CA GLN A 197 -3.62 -2.88 2.09
C GLN A 197 -2.87 -4.00 2.82
N PHE A 198 -3.25 -4.21 4.06
CA PHE A 198 -2.66 -5.20 4.96
C PHE A 198 -3.70 -6.29 5.25
N GLY A 199 -3.52 -7.45 4.63
CA GLY A 199 -4.40 -8.59 4.83
C GLY A 199 -3.87 -9.52 5.93
N GLN A 200 -4.75 -9.99 6.81
CA GLN A 200 -4.39 -10.89 7.90
C GLN A 200 -5.50 -11.89 8.22
N LEU A 201 -5.12 -12.99 8.85
CA LEU A 201 -6.05 -13.92 9.46
C LEU A 201 -6.23 -13.52 10.94
N ASP A 202 -7.44 -13.08 11.27
CA ASP A 202 -7.84 -12.82 12.66
C ASP A 202 -8.64 -14.01 13.18
N MET A 203 -8.03 -14.80 14.06
CA MET A 203 -8.63 -16.02 14.61
C MET A 203 -9.83 -15.75 15.52
N SER A 204 -10.06 -14.50 15.92
CA SER A 204 -11.24 -14.10 16.70
C SER A 204 -12.49 -13.91 15.83
N ILE A 205 -12.32 -13.79 14.51
CA ILE A 205 -13.40 -13.63 13.55
C ILE A 205 -13.73 -15.00 12.96
N PRO A 206 -14.99 -15.47 13.06
CA PRO A 206 -15.38 -16.72 12.41
C PRO A 206 -15.08 -16.69 10.92
N MET A 207 -14.47 -17.75 10.41
CA MET A 207 -14.33 -17.94 8.97
C MET A 207 -15.74 -18.14 8.39
N SER A 208 -16.12 -17.34 7.40
CA SER A 208 -17.34 -17.64 6.64
C SER A 208 -17.19 -19.04 6.02
N PRO A 209 -18.24 -19.90 6.07
CA PRO A 209 -18.18 -21.17 5.38
C PRO A 209 -17.80 -20.91 3.91
N THR A 210 -16.73 -21.56 3.46
CA THR A 210 -16.43 -21.60 2.02
C THR A 210 -17.60 -22.31 1.39
N HIS A 211 -18.37 -21.60 0.56
CA HIS A 211 -19.27 -22.29 -0.35
C HIS A 211 -18.38 -23.06 -1.33
N ASP A 212 -18.30 -24.37 -1.12
CA ASP A 212 -17.71 -25.34 -2.05
C ASP A 212 -18.46 -25.31 -3.39
#